data_68c3609d0e02e5ec03c68f871e3ea155
#
_entry.id   68c3609d0e02e5ec03c68f871e3ea155
#
_cell.length_a   1.000
_cell.length_b   1.000
_cell.length_c   1.000
_cell.angle_alpha   90.00
_cell.angle_beta   90.00
_cell.angle_gamma   90.00
#
_symmetry.space_group_name_H-M   'P 1'
#
loop_
_entity.id
_entity.type
_entity.pdbx_description
1 polymer ?
#
loop_
_entity_poly.entity_id
_entity_poly.type
_entity_poly.pdbx_seq_one_letter_code
_entity_poly.pdbx_strand_id
1 'polypeptide(L)'
;PMSFSLYEQAPGVAINWGVYTIYSIVIAIGIIAAIFLIMRFIYRPDLSRIKNMDTEFLKQGISKMGRQEIVSVVIFACVVVLWFLPGVVKTLDPENSLALYWSALGASVPPILGAVALCLIPVEEGKTIVTMAEAVKAAPWTAVMMVVGTMILGSALTNSEIGITTWLVGLI
;
A
#
# COMPACT_ATOMS: atom_id res chain seq x y z
N PRO A 1 -3.57 -8.05 -1.81
CA PRO A 1 -4.96 -7.57 -1.73
C PRO A 1 -5.88 -8.29 -2.71
N MET A 2 -5.67 -8.20 -4.04
CA MET A 2 -6.51 -8.90 -5.04
C MET A 2 -6.48 -10.42 -4.90
N SER A 3 -5.31 -11.01 -4.75
CA SER A 3 -5.16 -12.46 -4.53
C SER A 3 -5.87 -12.94 -3.27
N PHE A 4 -5.92 -12.10 -2.23
CA PHE A 4 -6.60 -12.40 -0.98
C PHE A 4 -8.13 -12.45 -1.15
N SER A 5 -8.71 -11.46 -1.81
CA SER A 5 -10.16 -11.43 -2.06
C SER A 5 -10.64 -12.54 -3.00
N LEU A 6 -9.81 -12.96 -3.94
CA LEU A 6 -10.08 -14.12 -4.80
C LEU A 6 -10.00 -15.44 -4.01
N TYR A 7 -9.13 -15.50 -3.02
CA TYR A 7 -8.96 -16.69 -2.19
C TYR A 7 -10.08 -16.83 -1.14
N GLU A 8 -10.58 -15.72 -0.61
CA GLU A 8 -11.75 -15.72 0.30
C GLU A 8 -13.04 -16.20 -0.38
N GLN A 9 -13.11 -16.09 -1.72
CA GLN A 9 -14.24 -16.62 -2.50
C GLN A 9 -14.16 -18.13 -2.72
N ALA A 10 -13.02 -18.77 -2.41
CA ALA A 10 -12.91 -20.23 -2.50
C ALA A 10 -13.60 -20.89 -1.32
N PRO A 11 -14.54 -21.84 -1.55
CA PRO A 11 -15.29 -22.47 -0.48
C PRO A 11 -14.36 -23.25 0.48
N GLY A 12 -14.40 -22.91 1.75
CA GLY A 12 -13.78 -23.69 2.83
C GLY A 12 -12.44 -23.19 3.37
N VAL A 13 -11.91 -22.04 2.91
CA VAL A 13 -10.62 -21.53 3.38
C VAL A 13 -10.75 -20.11 3.89
N ALA A 14 -10.91 -19.94 5.20
CA ALA A 14 -10.76 -18.66 5.86
C ALA A 14 -9.27 -18.41 6.15
N ILE A 15 -8.63 -17.54 5.38
CA ILE A 15 -7.26 -17.12 5.70
C ILE A 15 -7.31 -16.00 6.74
N ASN A 16 -6.68 -16.22 7.88
CA ASN A 16 -6.44 -15.15 8.84
C ASN A 16 -5.45 -14.16 8.22
N TRP A 17 -5.86 -12.89 8.12
CA TRP A 17 -5.07 -11.82 7.54
C TRP A 17 -3.70 -11.66 8.23
N GLY A 18 -3.63 -11.88 9.55
CA GLY A 18 -2.38 -11.87 10.31
C GLY A 18 -1.41 -12.97 9.85
N VAL A 19 -1.91 -14.18 9.65
CA VAL A 19 -1.11 -15.32 9.16
C VAL A 19 -0.59 -15.04 7.74
N TYR A 20 -1.45 -14.53 6.86
CA TYR A 20 -1.05 -14.12 5.50
C TYR A 20 0.05 -13.06 5.52
N THR A 21 -0.08 -12.06 6.40
CA THR A 21 0.92 -10.99 6.55
C THR A 21 2.27 -11.54 7.01
N ILE A 22 2.29 -12.45 7.98
CA ILE A 22 3.53 -13.07 8.46
C ILE A 22 4.23 -13.84 7.34
N TYR A 23 3.51 -14.69 6.60
CA TYR A 23 4.10 -15.39 5.45
C TYR A 23 4.61 -14.44 4.38
N SER A 24 3.87 -13.38 4.08
CA SER A 24 4.27 -12.36 3.10
C SER A 24 5.54 -11.63 3.52
N ILE A 25 5.71 -11.32 4.80
CA ILE A 25 6.93 -10.70 5.34
C ILE A 25 8.13 -11.63 5.19
N VAL A 26 7.98 -12.91 5.54
CA VAL A 26 9.06 -13.91 5.41
C VAL A 26 9.51 -14.04 3.94
N ILE A 27 8.54 -14.14 3.03
CA ILE A 27 8.83 -14.19 1.58
C ILE A 27 9.50 -12.90 1.11
N ALA A 28 9.01 -11.73 1.53
CA ALA A 28 9.61 -10.45 1.16
C ALA A 28 11.06 -10.33 1.64
N ILE A 29 11.34 -10.72 2.88
CA ILE A 29 12.71 -10.75 3.41
C ILE A 29 13.59 -11.70 2.58
N GLY A 30 13.08 -12.88 2.23
CA GLY A 30 13.78 -13.84 1.37
C GLY A 30 14.12 -13.25 0.00
N ILE A 31 13.18 -12.59 -0.64
CA ILE A 31 13.38 -11.92 -1.93
C ILE A 31 14.42 -10.79 -1.81
N ILE A 32 14.32 -9.94 -0.79
CA ILE A 32 15.27 -8.85 -0.56
C ILE A 32 16.68 -9.41 -0.33
N ALA A 33 16.80 -10.45 0.50
CA ALA A 33 18.07 -11.12 0.73
C ALA A 33 18.64 -11.73 -0.56
N ALA A 34 17.82 -12.39 -1.38
CA ALA A 34 18.23 -12.94 -2.66
C ALA A 34 18.71 -11.85 -3.62
N ILE A 35 17.97 -10.73 -3.75
CA ILE A 35 18.39 -9.57 -4.56
C ILE A 35 19.72 -9.02 -4.05
N PHE A 36 19.87 -8.84 -2.74
CA PHE A 36 21.12 -8.37 -2.14
C PHE A 36 22.30 -9.29 -2.45
N LEU A 37 22.11 -10.60 -2.32
CA LEU A 37 23.15 -11.60 -2.64
C LEU A 37 23.51 -11.58 -4.14
N ILE A 38 22.53 -11.50 -5.02
CA ILE A 38 22.75 -11.38 -6.47
C ILE A 38 23.56 -10.12 -6.79
N MET A 39 23.15 -8.98 -6.23
CA MET A 39 23.86 -7.72 -6.43
C MET A 39 25.28 -7.76 -5.87
N ARG A 40 25.48 -8.40 -4.73
CA ARG A 40 26.79 -8.50 -4.04
C ARG A 40 27.75 -9.45 -4.73
N PHE A 41 27.27 -10.61 -5.19
CA PHE A 41 28.14 -11.70 -5.66
C PHE A 41 28.19 -11.83 -7.19
N ILE A 42 27.07 -11.60 -7.88
CA ILE A 42 26.97 -11.76 -9.33
C ILE A 42 27.20 -10.43 -10.03
N TYR A 43 26.44 -9.40 -9.69
CA TYR A 43 26.49 -8.13 -10.42
C TYR A 43 27.71 -7.29 -10.06
N ARG A 44 28.18 -7.35 -8.80
CA ARG A 44 29.36 -6.63 -8.27
C ARG A 44 29.47 -5.20 -8.81
N PRO A 45 28.48 -4.34 -8.62
CA PRO A 45 28.52 -2.98 -9.15
C PRO A 45 29.77 -2.25 -8.63
N ASP A 46 30.44 -1.52 -9.50
CA ASP A 46 31.55 -0.66 -9.10
C ASP A 46 31.02 0.53 -8.31
N LEU A 47 31.16 0.46 -6.99
CA LEU A 47 30.74 1.50 -6.05
C LEU A 47 31.83 2.54 -5.79
N SER A 48 32.96 2.50 -6.50
CA SER A 48 34.10 3.40 -6.28
C SER A 48 33.69 4.87 -6.45
N ARG A 49 32.79 5.15 -7.40
CA ARG A 49 32.26 6.50 -7.63
C ARG A 49 31.38 6.99 -6.47
N ILE A 50 30.61 6.12 -5.86
CA ILE A 50 29.70 6.45 -4.75
C ILE A 50 30.49 6.57 -3.44
N LYS A 51 31.51 5.72 -3.24
CA LYS A 51 32.35 5.74 -2.04
C LYS A 51 33.14 7.05 -1.89
N ASN A 52 33.48 7.67 -3.01
CA ASN A 52 34.23 8.93 -3.07
C ASN A 52 33.33 10.17 -3.23
N MET A 53 31.99 10.00 -3.23
CA MET A 53 31.09 11.14 -3.21
C MET A 53 31.17 11.85 -1.86
N ASP A 54 31.39 13.15 -1.93
CA ASP A 54 31.37 14.02 -0.75
C ASP A 54 29.95 14.03 -0.17
N THR A 55 29.78 13.32 0.97
CA THR A 55 28.51 13.26 1.68
C THR A 55 28.16 14.57 2.38
N GLU A 56 29.10 15.52 2.47
CA GLU A 56 28.82 16.83 3.05
C GLU A 56 27.88 17.65 2.15
N PHE A 57 27.98 17.51 0.83
CA PHE A 57 27.04 18.11 -0.10
C PHE A 57 25.59 17.65 0.13
N LEU A 58 25.40 16.37 0.44
CA LEU A 58 24.09 15.82 0.77
C LEU A 58 23.59 16.33 2.13
N LYS A 59 24.47 16.50 3.10
CA LYS A 59 24.13 17.04 4.42
C LYS A 59 23.76 18.52 4.38
N GLN A 60 24.37 19.30 3.51
CA GLN A 60 24.06 20.74 3.35
C GLN A 60 22.63 20.97 2.81
N GLY A 61 22.06 20.00 2.09
CA GLY A 61 20.66 20.04 1.64
C GLY A 61 19.63 19.57 2.68
N ILE A 62 20.05 18.99 3.81
CA ILE A 62 19.15 18.50 4.86
C ILE A 62 18.93 19.63 5.86
N SER A 63 17.88 20.43 5.67
CA SER A 63 17.38 21.34 6.68
C SER A 63 16.67 20.55 7.80
N LYS A 64 16.53 21.16 8.98
CA LYS A 64 15.68 20.59 10.04
C LYS A 64 14.26 20.42 9.51
N MET A 65 13.62 19.30 9.84
CA MET A 65 12.24 19.03 9.44
C MET A 65 11.34 20.21 9.82
N GLY A 66 10.65 20.74 8.82
CA GLY A 66 9.67 21.80 8.99
C GLY A 66 8.40 21.26 9.67
N ARG A 67 7.57 22.18 10.20
CA ARG A 67 6.28 21.79 10.81
C ARG A 67 5.38 21.01 9.84
N GLN A 68 5.38 21.39 8.57
CA GLN A 68 4.62 20.71 7.52
C GLN A 68 5.06 19.25 7.35
N GLU A 69 6.36 19.01 7.35
CA GLU A 69 6.92 17.66 7.22
C GLU A 69 6.58 16.79 8.43
N ILE A 70 6.70 17.35 9.64
CA ILE A 70 6.36 16.64 10.88
C ILE A 70 4.89 16.25 10.90
N VAL A 71 3.98 17.19 10.57
CA VAL A 71 2.55 16.92 10.55
C VAL A 71 2.20 15.87 9.48
N SER A 72 2.83 15.94 8.30
CA SER A 72 2.65 14.93 7.24
C SER A 72 3.08 13.55 7.70
N VAL A 73 4.23 13.42 8.36
CA VAL A 73 4.74 12.15 8.91
C VAL A 73 3.80 11.61 10.00
N VAL A 74 3.31 12.48 10.88
CA VAL A 74 2.37 12.07 11.95
C VAL A 74 1.07 11.58 11.35
N ILE A 75 0.48 12.29 10.39
CA ILE A 75 -0.76 11.87 9.71
C ILE A 75 -0.53 10.53 9.00
N PHE A 76 0.59 10.38 8.28
CA PHE A 76 0.93 9.13 7.61
C PHE A 76 1.07 7.98 8.61
N ALA A 77 1.77 8.18 9.72
CA ALA A 77 1.92 7.18 10.77
C ALA A 77 0.56 6.79 11.38
N CYS A 78 -0.32 7.76 11.63
CA CYS A 78 -1.69 7.50 12.09
C CYS A 78 -2.48 6.66 11.09
N VAL A 79 -2.40 6.98 9.79
CA VAL A 79 -3.07 6.20 8.73
C VAL A 79 -2.58 4.77 8.71
N VAL A 80 -1.26 4.56 8.80
CA VAL A 80 -0.66 3.21 8.83
C VAL A 80 -1.14 2.44 10.06
N VAL A 81 -1.11 3.05 11.24
CA VAL A 81 -1.62 2.42 12.48
C VAL A 81 -3.09 2.06 12.34
N LEU A 82 -3.93 3.00 11.88
CA LEU A 82 -5.37 2.76 11.69
C LEU A 82 -5.63 1.65 10.66
N TRP A 83 -4.75 1.47 9.69
CA TRP A 83 -4.88 0.43 8.68
C TRP A 83 -4.56 -0.97 9.21
N PHE A 84 -3.53 -1.07 10.06
CA PHE A 84 -3.13 -2.34 10.66
C PHE A 84 -3.95 -2.70 11.91
N LEU A 85 -4.48 -1.70 12.61
CA LEU A 85 -5.18 -1.87 13.90
C LEU A 85 -6.29 -2.93 13.87
N PRO A 86 -7.24 -2.92 12.91
CA PRO A 86 -8.33 -3.91 12.89
C PRO A 86 -7.82 -5.33 12.70
N GLY A 87 -6.76 -5.53 11.92
CA GLY A 87 -6.14 -6.85 11.72
C GLY A 87 -5.51 -7.38 13.02
N VAL A 88 -4.80 -6.53 13.74
CA VAL A 88 -4.17 -6.89 15.02
C VAL A 88 -5.22 -7.16 16.07
N VAL A 89 -6.22 -6.29 16.23
CA VAL A 89 -7.29 -6.45 17.22
C VAL A 89 -8.10 -7.73 16.95
N LYS A 90 -8.44 -8.00 15.68
CA LYS A 90 -9.16 -9.23 15.30
C LYS A 90 -8.36 -10.52 15.56
N THR A 91 -7.02 -10.42 15.57
CA THR A 91 -6.17 -11.57 15.92
C THR A 91 -6.16 -11.85 17.42
N LEU A 92 -6.27 -10.79 18.24
CA LEU A 92 -6.29 -10.90 19.72
C LEU A 92 -7.68 -11.21 20.25
N ASP A 93 -8.71 -10.60 19.68
CA ASP A 93 -10.13 -10.75 20.06
C ASP A 93 -10.99 -10.76 18.79
N PRO A 94 -11.31 -11.96 18.25
CA PRO A 94 -12.07 -12.11 17.00
C PRO A 94 -13.50 -11.56 17.05
N GLU A 95 -14.09 -11.47 18.24
CA GLU A 95 -15.47 -10.98 18.44
C GLU A 95 -15.54 -9.50 18.80
N ASN A 96 -14.42 -8.79 18.80
CA ASN A 96 -14.40 -7.38 19.13
C ASN A 96 -15.24 -6.56 18.15
N SER A 97 -16.33 -5.99 18.67
CA SER A 97 -17.30 -5.25 17.85
C SER A 97 -16.71 -4.03 17.13
N LEU A 98 -15.73 -3.34 17.74
CA LEU A 98 -15.06 -2.21 17.12
C LEU A 98 -14.18 -2.65 15.95
N ALA A 99 -13.44 -3.77 16.10
CA ALA A 99 -12.62 -4.32 15.03
C ALA A 99 -13.47 -4.82 13.85
N LEU A 100 -14.62 -5.43 14.16
CA LEU A 100 -15.58 -5.88 13.14
C LEU A 100 -16.17 -4.70 12.39
N TYR A 101 -16.63 -3.67 13.11
CA TYR A 101 -17.17 -2.44 12.49
C TYR A 101 -16.12 -1.74 11.62
N TRP A 102 -14.88 -1.60 12.13
CA TRP A 102 -13.80 -0.95 11.39
C TRP A 102 -13.39 -1.75 10.14
N SER A 103 -13.36 -3.08 10.23
CA SER A 103 -13.09 -3.92 9.07
C SER A 103 -14.20 -3.86 8.01
N ALA A 104 -15.45 -3.67 8.44
CA ALA A 104 -16.60 -3.51 7.55
C ALA A 104 -16.57 -2.18 6.76
N LEU A 105 -15.94 -1.12 7.31
CA LEU A 105 -15.74 0.14 6.59
C LEU A 105 -14.79 0.00 5.38
N GLY A 106 -13.94 -1.02 5.40
CA GLY A 106 -13.01 -1.32 4.31
C GLY A 106 -11.65 -0.65 4.43
N ALA A 107 -10.67 -1.23 3.79
CA ALA A 107 -9.27 -0.82 3.84
C ALA A 107 -8.99 0.56 3.21
N SER A 108 -9.93 1.12 2.46
CA SER A 108 -9.79 2.41 1.77
C SER A 108 -10.06 3.61 2.68
N VAL A 109 -10.78 3.42 3.79
CA VAL A 109 -11.21 4.53 4.66
C VAL A 109 -10.04 5.25 5.34
N PRO A 110 -9.07 4.57 5.99
CA PRO A 110 -7.95 5.26 6.64
C PRO A 110 -7.12 6.14 5.69
N PRO A 111 -6.70 5.67 4.48
CA PRO A 111 -5.98 6.53 3.54
C PRO A 111 -6.78 7.74 3.08
N ILE A 112 -8.09 7.59 2.85
CA ILE A 112 -8.96 8.71 2.46
C ILE A 112 -9.04 9.75 3.58
N LEU A 113 -9.22 9.33 4.82
CA LEU A 113 -9.20 10.23 5.97
C LEU A 113 -7.86 10.95 6.11
N GLY A 114 -6.75 10.25 5.91
CA GLY A 114 -5.41 10.86 5.90
C GLY A 114 -5.24 11.92 4.80
N ALA A 115 -5.69 11.62 3.58
CA ALA A 115 -5.64 12.56 2.47
C ALA A 115 -6.49 13.81 2.74
N VAL A 116 -7.70 13.63 3.26
CA VAL A 116 -8.58 14.74 3.67
C VAL A 116 -7.94 15.56 4.79
N ALA A 117 -7.34 14.92 5.79
CA ALA A 117 -6.64 15.60 6.87
C ALA A 117 -5.49 16.47 6.36
N LEU A 118 -4.67 15.98 5.42
CA LEU A 118 -3.59 16.76 4.79
C LEU A 118 -4.11 18.00 4.04
N CYS A 119 -5.31 17.91 3.45
CA CYS A 119 -5.93 19.02 2.74
C CYS A 119 -6.66 20.02 3.64
N LEU A 120 -7.05 19.61 4.87
CA LEU A 120 -7.85 20.46 5.77
C LEU A 120 -7.03 21.09 6.89
N ILE A 121 -5.97 20.44 7.36
CA ILE A 121 -5.19 20.92 8.51
C ILE A 121 -4.24 22.05 8.07
N PRO A 122 -4.47 23.29 8.54
CA PRO A 122 -3.56 24.39 8.28
C PRO A 122 -2.32 24.25 9.18
N VAL A 123 -1.13 24.44 8.63
CA VAL A 123 0.14 24.28 9.39
C VAL A 123 0.87 25.59 9.56
N GLU A 124 1.00 26.39 8.51
CA GLU A 124 1.71 27.69 8.55
C GLU A 124 0.91 28.74 7.79
N GLU A 125 0.81 29.94 8.34
CA GLU A 125 0.15 31.11 7.74
C GLU A 125 -1.27 30.81 7.19
N GLY A 126 -1.98 29.83 7.77
CA GLY A 126 -3.31 29.43 7.30
C GLY A 126 -3.30 28.61 6.01
N LYS A 127 -2.13 28.21 5.51
CA LYS A 127 -2.00 27.32 4.34
C LYS A 127 -2.06 25.86 4.75
N THR A 128 -2.75 25.06 3.97
CA THR A 128 -2.79 23.60 4.13
C THR A 128 -1.51 22.96 3.58
N ILE A 129 -1.18 21.76 4.04
CA ILE A 129 0.02 21.02 3.60
C ILE A 129 -0.03 20.77 2.10
N VAL A 130 -1.19 20.34 1.61
CA VAL A 130 -1.44 20.05 0.18
C VAL A 130 -2.83 20.58 -0.16
N THR A 131 -2.96 21.25 -1.29
CA THR A 131 -4.27 21.61 -1.82
C THR A 131 -4.89 20.43 -2.56
N MET A 132 -6.21 20.34 -2.61
CA MET A 132 -6.90 19.28 -3.34
C MET A 132 -6.48 19.24 -4.82
N ALA A 133 -6.26 20.41 -5.43
CA ALA A 133 -5.81 20.50 -6.81
C ALA A 133 -4.41 19.90 -7.02
N GLU A 134 -3.48 20.15 -6.09
CA GLU A 134 -2.15 19.56 -6.12
C GLU A 134 -2.20 18.05 -5.89
N ALA A 135 -3.01 17.59 -4.92
CA ALA A 135 -3.18 16.15 -4.65
C ALA A 135 -3.71 15.41 -5.89
N VAL A 136 -4.74 15.94 -6.56
CA VAL A 136 -5.30 15.37 -7.78
C VAL A 136 -4.27 15.39 -8.93
N LYS A 137 -3.52 16.48 -9.09
CA LYS A 137 -2.50 16.59 -10.13
C LYS A 137 -1.30 15.66 -9.91
N ALA A 138 -0.91 15.45 -8.65
CA ALA A 138 0.19 14.57 -8.28
C ALA A 138 -0.17 13.08 -8.32
N ALA A 139 -1.47 12.74 -8.39
CA ALA A 139 -1.91 11.35 -8.43
C ALA A 139 -1.41 10.65 -9.71
N PRO A 140 -0.88 9.41 -9.59
CA PRO A 140 -0.38 8.64 -10.74
C PRO A 140 -1.55 8.03 -11.54
N TRP A 141 -2.29 8.87 -12.26
CA TRP A 141 -3.50 8.49 -13.00
C TRP A 141 -3.30 7.32 -13.94
N THR A 142 -2.14 7.21 -14.58
CA THR A 142 -1.81 6.06 -15.45
C THR A 142 -1.86 4.75 -14.68
N ALA A 143 -1.28 4.69 -13.48
CA ALA A 143 -1.30 3.51 -12.64
C ALA A 143 -2.73 3.22 -12.14
N VAL A 144 -3.48 4.25 -11.75
CA VAL A 144 -4.88 4.11 -11.33
C VAL A 144 -5.73 3.51 -12.45
N MET A 145 -5.65 4.07 -13.67
CA MET A 145 -6.41 3.59 -14.81
C MET A 145 -6.00 2.17 -15.23
N MET A 146 -4.73 1.82 -15.13
CA MET A 146 -4.26 0.46 -15.38
C MET A 146 -4.85 -0.54 -14.38
N VAL A 147 -4.85 -0.21 -13.09
CA VAL A 147 -5.42 -1.07 -12.05
C VAL A 147 -6.92 -1.22 -12.24
N VAL A 148 -7.64 -0.12 -12.45
CA VAL A 148 -9.10 -0.14 -12.70
C VAL A 148 -9.43 -0.97 -13.93
N GLY A 149 -8.70 -0.77 -15.04
CA GLY A 149 -8.90 -1.53 -16.26
C GLY A 149 -8.70 -3.04 -16.08
N THR A 150 -7.62 -3.42 -15.38
CA THR A 150 -7.36 -4.85 -15.08
C THR A 150 -8.42 -5.45 -14.15
N MET A 151 -8.92 -4.68 -13.18
CA MET A 151 -10.01 -5.13 -12.31
C MET A 151 -11.31 -5.34 -13.08
N ILE A 152 -11.67 -4.41 -13.97
CA ILE A 152 -12.87 -4.54 -14.81
C ILE A 152 -12.75 -5.76 -15.72
N LEU A 153 -11.61 -5.95 -16.40
CA LEU A 153 -11.37 -7.11 -17.24
C LEU A 153 -11.44 -8.42 -16.43
N GLY A 154 -10.78 -8.45 -15.27
CA GLY A 154 -10.82 -9.61 -14.37
C GLY A 154 -12.24 -9.96 -13.93
N SER A 155 -13.03 -8.98 -13.50
CA SER A 155 -14.41 -9.20 -13.10
C SER A 155 -15.30 -9.62 -14.28
N ALA A 156 -15.10 -9.05 -15.47
CA ALA A 156 -15.84 -9.46 -16.67
C ALA A 156 -15.55 -10.91 -17.07
N LEU A 157 -14.28 -11.34 -16.97
CA LEU A 157 -13.88 -12.72 -17.26
C LEU A 157 -14.46 -13.73 -16.27
N THR A 158 -14.54 -13.36 -14.99
CA THR A 158 -15.03 -14.25 -13.92
C THR A 158 -16.55 -14.22 -13.74
N ASN A 159 -17.23 -13.27 -14.36
CA ASN A 159 -18.68 -13.14 -14.24
C ASN A 159 -19.37 -14.24 -15.07
N SER A 160 -20.11 -15.11 -14.37
CA SER A 160 -20.87 -16.21 -14.99
C SER A 160 -22.02 -15.72 -15.90
N GLU A 161 -22.58 -14.55 -15.63
CA GLU A 161 -23.66 -13.97 -16.46
C GLU A 161 -23.16 -13.52 -17.83
N ILE A 162 -21.92 -13.04 -17.90
CA ILE A 162 -21.29 -12.63 -19.18
C ILE A 162 -20.87 -13.86 -20.00
N GLY A 163 -20.55 -14.98 -19.33
CA GLY A 163 -20.27 -16.27 -19.98
C GLY A 163 -18.97 -16.33 -20.80
N ILE A 164 -18.08 -15.34 -20.71
CA ILE A 164 -16.83 -15.30 -21.49
C ILE A 164 -15.96 -16.54 -21.21
N THR A 165 -15.82 -16.90 -19.95
CA THR A 165 -15.03 -18.07 -19.55
C THR A 165 -15.65 -19.36 -20.07
N THR A 166 -16.97 -19.50 -20.00
CA THR A 166 -17.72 -20.65 -20.52
C THR A 166 -17.56 -20.75 -22.03
N TRP A 167 -17.62 -19.62 -22.74
CA TRP A 167 -17.41 -19.58 -24.19
C TRP A 167 -15.97 -19.97 -24.56
N LEU A 168 -14.96 -19.45 -23.86
CA LEU A 168 -13.55 -19.81 -24.10
C LEU A 168 -13.26 -21.28 -23.84
N VAL A 169 -13.81 -21.86 -22.76
CA VAL A 169 -13.66 -23.31 -22.47
C VAL A 169 -14.36 -24.18 -23.51
N GLY A 170 -15.47 -23.70 -24.08
CA GLY A 170 -16.17 -24.41 -25.14
C GLY A 170 -15.47 -24.38 -26.49
N LEU A 171 -14.41 -23.61 -26.66
CA LEU A 171 -13.58 -23.54 -27.87
C LEU A 171 -12.41 -24.56 -27.89
N ILE A 172 -12.09 -25.14 -26.71
CA ILE A 172 -11.00 -26.11 -26.50
C ILE A 172 -11.57 -27.52 -26.42
#